data_d3f1ca39ee2103727001853b6d71aec9
#
_entry.id   d3f1ca39ee2103727001853b6d71aec9
#
_cell.length_a   1.000
_cell.length_b   1.000
_cell.length_c   1.000
_cell.angle_alpha   90.00
_cell.angle_beta   90.00
_cell.angle_gamma   90.00
#
_symmetry.space_group_name_H-M   'P 1'
#
loop_
_entity.id
_entity.type
_entity.pdbx_description
1 polymer ?
#
loop_
_entity_poly.entity_id
_entity_poly.type
_entity_poly.pdbx_seq_one_letter_code
_entity_poly.pdbx_strand_id
1 'polypeptide(L)'
;MASSMSLLGLKRLSLLNTTTKILLNSTRSVSTSGCRMVQTPPRPDSQLITVDAKLDLTPLTGVPEEHIKTRKVRISVPARTAMQSGVNNTRKWKMDFDTRERWENPLMGWSSTADPLSNMVLTFTTKEDAIAFAEKNGWSYDVQEKRTSKPRVKSYGANFSWDKRTRRSAK
;
A
#
# COMPACT_ATOMS: atom_id res chain seq x y z
N MET A 1 33.24 35.46 39.18
CA MET A 1 32.16 35.94 40.05
C MET A 1 30.87 35.30 39.61
N ALA A 2 30.30 34.60 40.53
CA ALA A 2 29.10 33.80 40.34
C ALA A 2 27.84 34.66 40.29
N SER A 3 26.83 34.20 39.57
CA SER A 3 25.47 34.36 40.07
C SER A 3 24.56 33.30 39.45
N SER A 4 24.16 32.44 40.32
CA SER A 4 23.14 31.42 40.23
C SER A 4 21.78 32.11 40.33
N MET A 5 20.81 31.69 39.49
CA MET A 5 19.40 31.91 39.77
C MET A 5 18.58 30.66 39.56
N SER A 6 17.90 30.34 40.64
CA SER A 6 17.13 29.16 40.96
C SER A 6 15.83 29.04 40.20
N LEU A 7 15.49 27.78 39.87
CA LEU A 7 14.19 27.32 39.42
C LEU A 7 13.14 27.39 40.53
N LEU A 8 11.99 27.94 40.21
CA LEU A 8 10.78 27.82 41.00
C LEU A 8 9.86 26.77 40.35
N GLY A 9 9.53 25.76 41.13
CA GLY A 9 8.68 24.65 40.75
C GLY A 9 7.20 25.03 40.64
N LEU A 10 6.60 24.54 39.62
CA LEU A 10 5.15 24.56 39.43
C LEU A 10 4.52 23.30 40.04
N LYS A 11 3.75 23.49 41.08
CA LYS A 11 2.91 22.50 41.75
C LYS A 11 1.75 22.11 40.85
N ARG A 12 1.58 20.81 40.65
CA ARG A 12 0.37 20.22 40.05
C ARG A 12 -0.81 20.38 41.03
N LEU A 13 -1.86 21.04 40.55
CA LEU A 13 -3.19 20.97 41.18
C LEU A 13 -3.90 19.73 40.67
N SER A 14 -4.21 18.81 41.58
CA SER A 14 -5.13 17.72 41.36
C SER A 14 -6.56 18.21 41.55
N LEU A 15 -7.33 18.25 40.52
CA LEU A 15 -8.79 18.48 40.55
C LEU A 15 -9.49 17.17 40.90
N LEU A 16 -10.04 17.14 42.09
CA LEU A 16 -10.98 16.12 42.57
C LEU A 16 -12.32 16.31 41.86
N ASN A 17 -12.69 15.36 41.02
CA ASN A 17 -14.03 15.29 40.47
C ASN A 17 -14.94 14.53 41.42
N THR A 18 -15.77 15.26 42.13
CA THR A 18 -16.89 14.70 42.89
C THR A 18 -18.07 14.43 41.99
N THR A 19 -18.27 13.16 41.66
CA THR A 19 -19.49 12.71 40.98
C THR A 19 -20.64 12.60 41.96
N THR A 20 -21.61 13.47 41.86
CA THR A 20 -22.91 13.38 42.51
C THR A 20 -23.73 12.25 41.90
N LYS A 21 -23.98 11.24 42.69
CA LYS A 21 -24.94 10.15 42.39
C LYS A 21 -26.37 10.68 42.50
N ILE A 22 -27.07 10.75 41.40
CA ILE A 22 -28.51 10.96 41.35
C ILE A 22 -29.14 9.58 41.33
N LEU A 23 -29.77 9.23 42.43
CA LEU A 23 -30.65 8.05 42.59
C LEU A 23 -31.99 8.36 41.94
N LEU A 24 -32.29 7.79 40.80
CA LEU A 24 -33.64 7.70 40.26
C LEU A 24 -34.11 6.26 40.35
N ASN A 25 -34.85 5.99 41.40
CA ASN A 25 -35.67 4.78 41.54
C ASN A 25 -36.83 4.92 40.56
N SER A 26 -36.82 4.16 39.49
CA SER A 26 -38.00 3.82 38.71
C SER A 26 -38.12 2.33 38.60
N THR A 27 -38.82 1.73 39.51
CA THR A 27 -39.18 0.33 39.44
C THR A 27 -40.30 0.13 38.43
N ARG A 28 -39.97 -0.25 37.21
CA ARG A 28 -40.93 -0.89 36.31
C ARG A 28 -40.58 -2.36 36.26
N SER A 29 -41.41 -3.15 36.94
CA SER A 29 -41.38 -4.60 36.84
C SER A 29 -41.89 -5.02 35.46
N VAL A 30 -40.97 -5.39 34.58
CA VAL A 30 -41.30 -6.09 33.34
C VAL A 30 -41.27 -7.58 33.67
N SER A 31 -42.44 -8.22 33.59
CA SER A 31 -42.55 -9.67 33.69
C SER A 31 -41.85 -10.28 32.49
N THR A 32 -40.66 -10.80 32.70
CA THR A 32 -39.98 -11.64 31.71
C THR A 32 -40.62 -13.02 31.73
N SER A 33 -41.45 -13.31 30.72
CA SER A 33 -41.82 -14.68 30.41
C SER A 33 -40.53 -15.44 30.13
N GLY A 34 -40.27 -16.51 30.89
CA GLY A 34 -39.03 -17.29 30.78
C GLY A 34 -38.87 -17.88 29.39
N CYS A 35 -38.06 -17.25 28.56
CA CYS A 35 -37.54 -17.91 27.42
C CYS A 35 -36.63 -19.05 27.90
N ARG A 36 -37.13 -20.27 27.78
CA ARG A 36 -36.33 -21.47 27.91
C ARG A 36 -35.18 -21.36 26.96
N MET A 37 -33.98 -21.04 27.46
CA MET A 37 -32.77 -21.17 26.68
C MET A 37 -32.63 -22.64 26.31
N VAL A 38 -32.92 -22.96 25.06
CA VAL A 38 -32.50 -24.20 24.45
C VAL A 38 -30.99 -24.14 24.46
N GLN A 39 -30.34 -24.89 25.33
CA GLN A 39 -28.93 -25.14 25.31
C GLN A 39 -28.65 -25.81 23.94
N THR A 40 -28.22 -25.05 22.97
CA THR A 40 -27.63 -25.61 21.77
C THR A 40 -26.43 -26.43 22.20
N PRO A 41 -26.37 -27.74 21.87
CA PRO A 41 -25.18 -28.52 22.15
C PRO A 41 -23.95 -27.80 21.59
N PRO A 42 -22.81 -27.84 22.31
CA PRO A 42 -21.57 -27.25 21.78
C PRO A 42 -21.34 -27.85 20.39
N ARG A 43 -21.28 -27.02 19.39
CA ARG A 43 -20.92 -27.47 18.05
C ARG A 43 -19.58 -28.16 18.21
N PRO A 44 -19.42 -29.39 17.68
CA PRO A 44 -18.11 -30.02 17.67
C PRO A 44 -17.15 -29.02 17.10
N ASP A 45 -16.06 -28.76 17.79
CA ASP A 45 -14.99 -27.88 17.36
C ASP A 45 -14.72 -28.18 15.89
N SER A 46 -15.16 -27.27 15.03
CA SER A 46 -14.78 -27.32 13.65
C SER A 46 -13.25 -27.15 13.67
N GLN A 47 -12.55 -28.28 13.62
CA GLN A 47 -11.10 -28.31 13.52
C GLN A 47 -10.76 -27.45 12.31
N LEU A 48 -10.28 -26.25 12.59
CA LEU A 48 -9.81 -25.34 11.54
C LEU A 48 -8.61 -26.05 10.94
N ILE A 49 -8.83 -26.69 9.81
CA ILE A 49 -7.74 -27.32 9.05
C ILE A 49 -6.92 -26.15 8.52
N THR A 50 -5.80 -25.86 9.18
CA THR A 50 -4.82 -24.90 8.67
C THR A 50 -4.18 -25.51 7.45
N VAL A 51 -4.54 -25.01 6.29
CA VAL A 51 -3.92 -25.39 5.03
C VAL A 51 -2.67 -24.53 4.88
N ASP A 52 -1.49 -25.10 5.04
CA ASP A 52 -0.20 -24.41 4.85
C ASP A 52 0.11 -24.16 3.37
N ALA A 53 -0.67 -24.72 2.47
CA ALA A 53 -0.51 -24.49 1.04
C ALA A 53 -0.96 -23.08 0.65
N LYS A 54 -0.18 -22.43 -0.22
CA LYS A 54 -0.56 -21.14 -0.81
C LYS A 54 -1.92 -21.28 -1.51
N LEU A 55 -2.81 -20.33 -1.22
CA LEU A 55 -4.13 -20.30 -1.85
C LEU A 55 -3.97 -20.02 -3.35
N ASP A 56 -4.31 -20.98 -4.18
CA ASP A 56 -4.37 -20.82 -5.63
C ASP A 56 -5.81 -20.50 -6.06
N LEU A 57 -6.01 -19.31 -6.58
CA LEU A 57 -7.30 -18.84 -7.06
C LEU A 57 -7.49 -19.08 -8.57
N THR A 58 -6.48 -19.57 -9.26
CA THR A 58 -6.48 -19.78 -10.71
C THR A 58 -7.73 -20.51 -11.22
N PRO A 59 -8.15 -21.64 -10.61
CA PRO A 59 -9.33 -22.37 -11.08
C PRO A 59 -10.64 -21.65 -10.80
N LEU A 60 -10.67 -20.73 -9.83
CA LEU A 60 -11.89 -20.03 -9.41
C LEU A 60 -12.13 -18.73 -10.18
N THR A 61 -11.10 -18.11 -10.71
CA THR A 61 -11.19 -16.79 -11.37
C THR A 61 -11.86 -16.83 -12.72
N GLY A 62 -11.93 -17.98 -13.36
CA GLY A 62 -12.48 -18.13 -14.73
C GLY A 62 -11.64 -17.42 -15.80
N VAL A 63 -10.43 -16.98 -15.48
CA VAL A 63 -9.51 -16.38 -16.45
C VAL A 63 -8.99 -17.50 -17.38
N PRO A 64 -9.03 -17.32 -18.70
CA PRO A 64 -8.48 -18.31 -19.63
C PRO A 64 -7.01 -18.60 -19.33
N GLU A 65 -6.62 -19.87 -19.40
CA GLU A 65 -5.23 -20.30 -19.12
C GLU A 65 -4.19 -19.57 -19.98
N GLU A 66 -4.59 -19.15 -21.17
CA GLU A 66 -3.74 -18.37 -22.07
C GLU A 66 -3.28 -17.05 -21.42
N HIS A 67 -4.17 -16.38 -20.66
CA HIS A 67 -3.83 -15.14 -19.99
C HIS A 67 -3.10 -15.35 -18.65
N ILE A 68 -2.99 -16.57 -18.19
CA ILE A 68 -2.24 -16.93 -16.98
C ILE A 68 -0.83 -17.40 -17.35
N LYS A 69 -0.74 -18.43 -18.18
CA LYS A 69 0.53 -19.09 -18.50
C LYS A 69 1.45 -18.29 -19.42
N THR A 70 0.88 -17.56 -20.39
CA THR A 70 1.67 -16.81 -21.38
C THR A 70 1.97 -15.37 -20.98
N ARG A 71 1.42 -14.90 -19.86
CA ARG A 71 1.60 -13.52 -19.41
C ARG A 71 2.67 -13.43 -18.36
N LYS A 72 3.54 -12.44 -18.55
CA LYS A 72 4.49 -12.03 -17.53
C LYS A 72 4.06 -10.69 -16.95
N VAL A 73 4.11 -10.61 -15.64
CA VAL A 73 3.74 -9.42 -14.88
C VAL A 73 4.99 -8.70 -14.42
N ARG A 74 5.04 -7.39 -14.63
CA ARG A 74 6.13 -6.55 -14.15
C ARG A 74 5.69 -5.78 -12.91
N ILE A 75 6.37 -6.00 -11.81
CA ILE A 75 6.15 -5.31 -10.54
C ILE A 75 7.25 -4.26 -10.38
N SER A 76 6.87 -2.98 -10.42
CA SER A 76 7.84 -1.88 -10.37
C SER A 76 7.31 -0.65 -9.64
N VAL A 77 8.20 0.20 -9.18
CA VAL A 77 7.84 1.53 -8.68
C VAL A 77 8.02 2.54 -9.81
N PRO A 78 6.97 3.27 -10.20
CA PRO A 78 7.04 4.22 -11.30
C PRO A 78 8.05 5.32 -11.01
N ALA A 79 8.75 5.75 -12.04
CA ALA A 79 9.67 6.88 -11.96
C ALA A 79 8.89 8.20 -11.81
N ARG A 80 9.57 9.22 -11.32
CA ARG A 80 9.03 10.56 -11.27
C ARG A 80 8.80 11.09 -12.70
N THR A 81 7.66 11.73 -12.91
CA THR A 81 7.37 12.40 -14.17
C THR A 81 8.38 13.54 -14.42
N ALA A 82 8.94 13.62 -15.63
CA ALA A 82 9.93 14.62 -15.97
C ALA A 82 9.38 16.06 -15.95
N MET A 83 8.08 16.22 -16.21
CA MET A 83 7.43 17.52 -16.28
C MET A 83 7.07 18.14 -14.92
N GLN A 84 7.05 17.34 -13.85
CA GLN A 84 6.68 17.81 -12.52
C GLN A 84 7.67 17.34 -11.47
N SER A 85 7.82 18.13 -10.40
CA SER A 85 8.71 17.81 -9.29
C SER A 85 8.07 16.90 -8.22
N GLY A 86 6.77 16.68 -8.26
CA GLY A 86 6.04 15.86 -7.32
C GLY A 86 6.48 14.40 -7.35
N VAL A 87 6.62 13.79 -6.17
CA VAL A 87 7.08 12.40 -6.00
C VAL A 87 6.01 11.47 -5.43
N ASN A 88 4.78 11.96 -5.25
CA ASN A 88 3.72 11.18 -4.63
C ASN A 88 3.40 9.88 -5.38
N ASN A 89 3.39 9.95 -6.71
CA ASN A 89 3.12 8.79 -7.57
C ASN A 89 4.24 7.73 -7.57
N THR A 90 5.41 8.03 -6.98
CA THR A 90 6.56 7.11 -6.92
C THR A 90 6.62 6.31 -5.61
N ARG A 91 5.56 6.34 -4.81
CA ARG A 91 5.51 5.64 -3.52
C ARG A 91 4.88 4.26 -3.59
N LYS A 92 3.91 4.10 -4.49
CA LYS A 92 3.15 2.85 -4.64
C LYS A 92 3.82 1.92 -5.63
N TRP A 93 3.75 0.64 -5.37
CA TRP A 93 4.13 -0.40 -6.29
C TRP A 93 3.05 -0.56 -7.35
N LYS A 94 3.47 -0.68 -8.59
CA LYS A 94 2.60 -0.94 -9.72
C LYS A 94 2.89 -2.29 -10.32
N MET A 95 1.82 -2.94 -10.72
CA MET A 95 1.85 -4.20 -11.43
C MET A 95 1.28 -3.96 -12.83
N ASP A 96 2.10 -4.13 -13.83
CA ASP A 96 1.76 -3.95 -15.23
C ASP A 96 1.91 -5.29 -15.97
N PHE A 97 1.02 -5.57 -16.90
CA PHE A 97 1.09 -6.75 -17.75
C PHE A 97 1.86 -6.45 -19.03
N ASP A 98 2.56 -7.46 -19.56
CA ASP A 98 3.20 -7.33 -20.87
C ASP A 98 2.12 -7.11 -21.94
N THR A 99 2.34 -6.07 -22.74
CA THR A 99 1.41 -5.68 -23.81
C THR A 99 1.62 -6.56 -25.03
N ARG A 100 0.51 -7.06 -25.59
CA ARG A 100 0.50 -7.75 -26.87
C ARG A 100 0.38 -6.76 -28.03
N GLU A 101 0.27 -7.28 -29.23
CA GLU A 101 0.15 -6.52 -30.47
C GLU A 101 -0.98 -5.50 -30.41
N ARG A 102 -0.70 -4.34 -30.96
CA ARG A 102 -1.68 -3.29 -31.23
C ARG A 102 -1.61 -2.96 -32.72
N TRP A 103 -2.77 -2.82 -33.34
CA TRP A 103 -2.88 -2.49 -34.75
C TRP A 103 -3.76 -1.27 -34.96
N GLU A 104 -3.66 -0.70 -36.15
CA GLU A 104 -4.48 0.43 -36.57
C GLU A 104 -5.84 -0.08 -37.08
N ASN A 105 -6.92 0.55 -36.63
CA ASN A 105 -8.25 0.27 -37.14
C ASN A 105 -8.37 0.80 -38.60
N PRO A 106 -8.76 -0.03 -39.56
CA PRO A 106 -8.85 0.38 -40.97
C PRO A 106 -9.89 1.48 -41.22
N LEU A 107 -10.87 1.67 -40.32
CA LEU A 107 -11.91 2.68 -40.51
C LEU A 107 -11.46 4.09 -40.14
N MET A 108 -10.96 4.29 -38.90
CA MET A 108 -10.64 5.59 -38.33
C MET A 108 -9.17 5.75 -37.93
N GLY A 109 -8.37 4.72 -38.06
CA GLY A 109 -6.97 4.73 -37.65
C GLY A 109 -6.76 4.68 -36.14
N TRP A 110 -7.75 4.26 -35.36
CA TRP A 110 -7.61 4.11 -33.92
C TRP A 110 -6.80 2.88 -33.56
N SER A 111 -6.06 2.97 -32.46
CA SER A 111 -5.30 1.83 -31.93
C SER A 111 -6.24 0.78 -31.39
N SER A 112 -6.21 -0.40 -31.98
CA SER A 112 -7.00 -1.57 -31.60
C SER A 112 -6.13 -2.63 -30.94
N THR A 113 -6.68 -3.38 -30.01
CA THR A 113 -6.02 -4.51 -29.36
C THR A 113 -7.03 -5.60 -29.05
N ALA A 114 -6.62 -6.85 -29.16
CA ALA A 114 -7.41 -8.01 -28.70
C ALA A 114 -7.06 -8.39 -27.24
N ASP A 115 -6.16 -7.66 -26.61
CA ASP A 115 -5.67 -7.97 -25.28
C ASP A 115 -6.52 -7.31 -24.17
N PRO A 116 -7.27 -8.08 -23.37
CA PRO A 116 -8.10 -7.55 -22.30
C PRO A 116 -7.27 -6.95 -21.15
N LEU A 117 -6.01 -7.37 -20.98
CA LEU A 117 -5.13 -6.94 -19.89
C LEU A 117 -4.23 -5.74 -20.27
N SER A 118 -4.31 -5.24 -21.49
CA SER A 118 -3.40 -4.22 -22.02
C SER A 118 -3.40 -2.90 -21.26
N ASN A 119 -4.54 -2.54 -20.67
CA ASN A 119 -4.73 -1.28 -19.94
C ASN A 119 -4.86 -1.49 -18.43
N MET A 120 -4.66 -2.71 -17.96
CA MET A 120 -4.80 -3.04 -16.55
C MET A 120 -3.53 -2.69 -15.80
N VAL A 121 -3.65 -1.76 -14.85
CA VAL A 121 -2.58 -1.36 -13.94
C VAL A 121 -3.09 -1.48 -12.52
N LEU A 122 -2.48 -2.36 -11.74
CA LEU A 122 -2.81 -2.54 -10.33
C LEU A 122 -1.79 -1.80 -9.45
N THR A 123 -2.26 -1.25 -8.33
CA THR A 123 -1.40 -0.52 -7.40
C THR A 123 -1.45 -1.13 -6.02
N PHE A 124 -0.27 -1.38 -5.44
CA PHE A 124 -0.10 -1.98 -4.12
C PHE A 124 0.68 -1.07 -3.19
N THR A 125 0.51 -1.27 -1.90
CA THR A 125 1.22 -0.52 -0.87
C THR A 125 2.62 -1.07 -0.67
N THR A 126 2.74 -2.41 -0.61
CA THR A 126 4.01 -3.11 -0.41
C THR A 126 4.39 -3.96 -1.62
N LYS A 127 5.66 -4.34 -1.69
CA LYS A 127 6.18 -5.27 -2.70
C LYS A 127 5.62 -6.68 -2.49
N GLU A 128 5.56 -7.08 -1.24
CA GLU A 128 5.13 -8.39 -0.80
C GLU A 128 3.66 -8.66 -1.16
N ASP A 129 2.80 -7.65 -1.00
CA ASP A 129 1.38 -7.75 -1.39
C ASP A 129 1.22 -7.97 -2.90
N ALA A 130 2.04 -7.27 -3.70
CA ALA A 130 2.03 -7.43 -5.14
C ALA A 130 2.47 -8.84 -5.57
N ILE A 131 3.52 -9.37 -4.93
CA ILE A 131 4.01 -10.73 -5.18
C ILE A 131 2.96 -11.76 -4.77
N ALA A 132 2.41 -11.64 -3.57
CA ALA A 132 1.38 -12.55 -3.08
C ALA A 132 0.15 -12.57 -3.98
N PHE A 133 -0.22 -11.43 -4.53
CA PHE A 133 -1.32 -11.33 -5.48
C PHE A 133 -1.01 -12.03 -6.81
N ALA A 134 0.20 -11.85 -7.36
CA ALA A 134 0.62 -12.54 -8.57
C ALA A 134 0.65 -14.07 -8.39
N GLU A 135 1.18 -14.54 -7.26
CA GLU A 135 1.24 -15.96 -6.93
C GLU A 135 -0.15 -16.59 -6.75
N LYS A 136 -1.09 -15.88 -6.11
CA LYS A 136 -2.48 -16.35 -5.97
C LYS A 136 -3.19 -16.54 -7.30
N ASN A 137 -2.87 -15.71 -8.28
CA ASN A 137 -3.50 -15.76 -9.61
C ASN A 137 -2.66 -16.59 -10.61
N GLY A 138 -1.56 -17.18 -10.20
CA GLY A 138 -0.73 -18.04 -11.04
C GLY A 138 0.07 -17.30 -12.12
N TRP A 139 0.24 -15.98 -12.02
CA TRP A 139 1.04 -15.22 -12.98
C TRP A 139 2.53 -15.30 -12.69
N SER A 140 3.32 -15.47 -13.74
CA SER A 140 4.76 -15.29 -13.64
C SER A 140 5.10 -13.81 -13.51
N TYR A 141 5.98 -13.45 -12.59
CA TYR A 141 6.29 -12.06 -12.30
C TYR A 141 7.79 -11.75 -12.39
N ASP A 142 8.08 -10.48 -12.69
CA ASP A 142 9.41 -9.89 -12.67
C ASP A 142 9.41 -8.66 -11.76
N VAL A 143 10.28 -8.65 -10.76
CA VAL A 143 10.33 -7.57 -9.78
C VAL A 143 11.49 -6.64 -10.09
N GLN A 144 11.17 -5.39 -10.43
CA GLN A 144 12.15 -4.34 -10.59
C GLN A 144 12.34 -3.58 -9.29
N GLU A 145 13.54 -3.63 -8.75
CA GLU A 145 13.85 -2.90 -7.54
C GLU A 145 13.83 -1.38 -7.74
N LYS A 146 13.37 -0.68 -6.71
CA LYS A 146 13.34 0.78 -6.72
C LYS A 146 14.77 1.32 -6.77
N ARG A 147 15.09 2.06 -7.83
CA ARG A 147 16.36 2.78 -7.91
C ARG A 147 16.36 3.97 -6.95
N THR A 148 17.21 3.92 -5.95
CA THR A 148 17.50 5.06 -5.09
C THR A 148 18.65 5.85 -5.67
N SER A 149 18.39 7.08 -6.09
CA SER A 149 19.48 7.97 -6.51
C SER A 149 20.28 8.40 -5.29
N LYS A 150 21.60 8.20 -5.32
CA LYS A 150 22.48 8.74 -4.27
C LYS A 150 22.41 10.28 -4.29
N PRO A 151 22.16 10.92 -3.14
CA PRO A 151 22.16 12.38 -3.10
C PRO A 151 23.54 12.91 -3.46
N ARG A 152 23.59 13.71 -4.51
CA ARG A 152 24.83 14.35 -4.93
C ARG A 152 24.92 15.71 -4.26
N VAL A 153 25.95 15.91 -3.47
CA VAL A 153 26.25 17.21 -2.89
C VAL A 153 26.60 18.17 -4.03
N LYS A 154 25.78 19.18 -4.21
CA LYS A 154 25.98 20.23 -5.21
C LYS A 154 26.66 21.42 -4.54
N SER A 155 27.86 21.73 -4.94
CA SER A 155 28.58 22.92 -4.51
C SER A 155 28.81 23.84 -5.70
N TYR A 156 28.33 25.06 -5.60
CA TYR A 156 28.61 26.09 -6.64
C TYR A 156 30.09 26.44 -6.69
N GLY A 157 30.75 26.56 -5.53
CA GLY A 157 32.16 26.82 -5.42
C GLY A 157 33.07 25.80 -6.12
N ALA A 158 32.62 24.55 -6.24
CA ALA A 158 33.34 23.51 -6.97
C ALA A 158 33.51 23.82 -8.48
N ASN A 159 32.74 24.76 -9.03
CA ASN A 159 32.89 25.18 -10.41
C ASN A 159 34.15 26.02 -10.64
N PHE A 160 34.70 26.61 -9.58
CA PHE A 160 35.86 27.49 -9.60
C PHE A 160 37.11 26.84 -8.98
N SER A 161 37.08 25.55 -8.70
CA SER A 161 38.26 24.84 -8.21
C SER A 161 39.29 24.64 -9.29
N TRP A 162 40.59 24.71 -8.95
CA TRP A 162 41.70 24.53 -9.86
C TRP A 162 41.73 23.20 -10.59
N ASP A 163 41.20 22.15 -9.96
CA ASP A 163 41.15 20.79 -10.49
C ASP A 163 40.08 20.59 -11.56
N LYS A 164 39.22 21.57 -11.76
CA LYS A 164 38.11 21.44 -12.69
C LYS A 164 38.55 21.77 -14.12
N ARG A 165 38.78 20.73 -14.92
CA ARG A 165 39.19 20.83 -16.34
C ARG A 165 38.09 21.33 -17.27
N THR A 166 36.84 21.37 -16.86
CA THR A 166 35.74 21.88 -17.68
C THR A 166 35.64 23.38 -17.56
N ARG A 167 36.02 24.09 -18.65
CA ARG A 167 35.80 25.53 -18.76
C ARG A 167 34.30 25.81 -18.82
N ARG A 168 33.81 26.50 -17.85
CA ARG A 168 32.50 27.13 -17.93
C ARG A 168 32.68 28.57 -18.32
N SER A 169 32.73 28.82 -19.64
CA SER A 169 32.67 30.20 -20.11
C SER A 169 31.21 30.66 -19.92
N ALA A 170 31.02 31.72 -19.17
CA ALA A 170 29.86 32.56 -19.34
C ALA A 170 29.99 33.25 -20.69
N LYS A 171 29.09 32.89 -21.62
CA LYS A 171 28.84 33.74 -22.79
C LYS A 171 27.68 34.63 -22.39
#